data_0951381e51be1bd5b5ed72a22ad2dc3c
#
_entry.id   0951381e51be1bd5b5ed72a22ad2dc3c
#
_cell.length_a   1.000
_cell.length_b   1.000
_cell.length_c   1.000
_cell.angle_alpha   90.00
_cell.angle_beta   90.00
_cell.angle_gamma   90.00
#
_symmetry.space_group_name_H-M   'P 1'
#
loop_
_entity.id
_entity.type
_entity.pdbx_description
1 polymer ?
#
loop_
_entity_poly.entity_id
_entity_poly.type
_entity_poly.pdbx_seq_one_letter_code
_entity_poly.pdbx_strand_id
1 'polypeptide(L)'
;MNIEIVSGSPRAASVTVRVAKYLKQYLTENHSQHSVGLIDVREWKLGFLDNVFNSVNNTPDEFKPLAEKMFAADAFIIVTPEYNGTYTSEVKNLFDHFPKQARKPFGLCTASVGALGGARCTQSLLLLVPALFGVASPSLLIVPFIDKKFNEQNELIDPSFEKQMHVFVTEFLWLSEKVVNND
;
A
#
# COMPACT_ATOMS: atom_id res chain seq x y z
N MET A 1 -12.11 -4.18 -10.21
CA MET A 1 -10.84 -3.43 -10.17
C MET A 1 -9.73 -4.35 -9.69
N ASN A 2 -8.51 -4.09 -10.13
CA ASN A 2 -7.29 -4.69 -9.60
C ASN A 2 -6.69 -3.76 -8.54
N ILE A 3 -6.69 -4.17 -7.30
CA ILE A 3 -6.16 -3.41 -6.17
C ILE A 3 -4.84 -4.04 -5.75
N GLU A 4 -3.74 -3.27 -5.76
CA GLU A 4 -2.45 -3.74 -5.25
C GLU A 4 -2.14 -3.12 -3.90
N ILE A 5 -1.92 -3.97 -2.89
CA ILE A 5 -1.49 -3.54 -1.56
C ILE A 5 0.03 -3.58 -1.52
N VAL A 6 0.65 -2.44 -1.26
CA VAL A 6 2.10 -2.32 -1.11
C VAL A 6 2.48 -2.47 0.36
N SER A 7 3.15 -3.56 0.71
CA SER A 7 3.77 -3.77 2.02
C SER A 7 5.17 -3.14 2.02
N GLY A 8 5.28 -1.94 2.56
CA GLY A 8 6.43 -1.05 2.40
C GLY A 8 7.57 -1.24 3.40
N SER A 9 7.53 -2.22 4.30
CA SER A 9 8.61 -2.44 5.26
C SER A 9 9.69 -3.38 4.72
N PRO A 10 10.97 -2.96 4.63
CA PRO A 10 12.06 -3.82 4.15
C PRO A 10 12.59 -4.81 5.19
N ARG A 11 12.21 -4.67 6.46
CA ARG A 11 12.76 -5.51 7.54
C ARG A 11 12.26 -6.94 7.43
N ALA A 12 13.17 -7.92 7.59
CA ALA A 12 12.80 -9.34 7.59
C ALA A 12 11.73 -9.65 8.68
N ALA A 13 11.91 -9.12 9.90
CA ALA A 13 10.96 -9.22 11.00
C ALA A 13 9.95 -8.06 10.99
N SER A 14 9.36 -7.76 9.83
CA SER A 14 8.35 -6.70 9.72
C SER A 14 7.06 -7.08 10.42
N VAL A 15 6.59 -6.22 11.33
CA VAL A 15 5.24 -6.31 11.90
C VAL A 15 4.22 -5.56 11.03
N THR A 16 4.65 -4.56 10.26
CA THR A 16 3.79 -3.78 9.35
C THR A 16 3.13 -4.64 8.28
N VAL A 17 3.80 -5.72 7.85
CA VAL A 17 3.25 -6.68 6.89
C VAL A 17 1.96 -7.35 7.39
N ARG A 18 1.74 -7.43 8.70
CA ARG A 18 0.51 -8.02 9.28
C ARG A 18 -0.72 -7.24 8.82
N VAL A 19 -0.66 -5.91 8.82
CA VAL A 19 -1.76 -5.07 8.33
C VAL A 19 -1.99 -5.25 6.83
N ALA A 20 -0.93 -5.30 6.03
CA ALA A 20 -1.04 -5.48 4.60
C ALA A 20 -1.72 -6.82 4.24
N LYS A 21 -1.32 -7.89 4.93
CA LYS A 21 -1.91 -9.23 4.74
C LYS A 21 -3.36 -9.29 5.22
N TYR A 22 -3.66 -8.68 6.39
CA TYR A 22 -5.02 -8.58 6.89
C TYR A 22 -5.92 -7.82 5.92
N LEU A 23 -5.49 -6.65 5.42
CA LEU A 23 -6.24 -5.87 4.42
C LEU A 23 -6.50 -6.68 3.15
N LYS A 24 -5.48 -7.43 2.66
CA LYS A 24 -5.66 -8.31 1.51
C LYS A 24 -6.75 -9.34 1.77
N GLN A 25 -6.66 -10.05 2.89
CA GLN A 25 -7.64 -11.06 3.26
C GLN A 25 -9.04 -10.45 3.40
N TYR A 26 -9.16 -9.36 4.15
CA TYR A 26 -10.42 -8.65 4.38
C TYR A 26 -11.10 -8.23 3.07
N LEU A 27 -10.34 -7.61 2.16
CA LEU A 27 -10.86 -7.20 0.84
C LEU A 27 -11.25 -8.40 -0.02
N THR A 28 -10.46 -9.47 -0.02
CA THR A 28 -10.74 -10.68 -0.80
C THR A 28 -12.03 -11.37 -0.33
N GLU A 29 -12.25 -11.44 0.99
CA GLU A 29 -13.39 -12.12 1.59
C GLU A 29 -14.68 -11.30 1.52
N ASN A 30 -14.60 -9.96 1.74
CA ASN A 30 -15.79 -9.12 1.86
C ASN A 30 -16.11 -8.30 0.60
N HIS A 31 -15.17 -8.22 -0.37
CA HIS A 31 -15.30 -7.46 -1.61
C HIS A 31 -14.80 -8.26 -2.82
N SER A 32 -15.30 -9.48 -2.97
CA SER A 32 -14.87 -10.48 -3.96
C SER A 32 -15.03 -10.04 -5.43
N GLN A 33 -15.76 -8.96 -5.70
CA GLN A 33 -15.85 -8.32 -7.02
C GLN A 33 -14.55 -7.63 -7.45
N HIS A 34 -13.57 -7.48 -6.56
CA HIS A 34 -12.25 -6.91 -6.85
C HIS A 34 -11.17 -7.98 -6.79
N SER A 35 -10.17 -7.86 -7.66
CA SER A 35 -8.93 -8.65 -7.57
C SER A 35 -7.95 -7.93 -6.64
N VAL A 36 -7.43 -8.62 -5.62
CA VAL A 36 -6.55 -8.00 -4.62
C VAL A 36 -5.19 -8.68 -4.58
N GLY A 37 -4.18 -7.95 -5.02
CA GLY A 37 -2.78 -8.37 -4.97
C GLY A 37 -2.02 -7.84 -3.75
N LEU A 38 -0.79 -8.34 -3.58
CA LEU A 38 0.16 -7.87 -2.59
C LEU A 38 1.52 -7.71 -3.26
N ILE A 39 2.10 -6.53 -3.13
CA ILE A 39 3.49 -6.22 -3.47
C ILE A 39 4.25 -6.05 -2.15
N ASP A 40 5.04 -7.05 -1.78
CA ASP A 40 5.92 -6.95 -0.61
C ASP A 40 7.30 -6.49 -1.08
N VAL A 41 7.74 -5.32 -0.65
CA VAL A 41 9.03 -4.74 -1.07
C VAL A 41 10.23 -5.62 -0.72
N ARG A 42 10.09 -6.56 0.20
CA ARG A 42 11.15 -7.51 0.58
C ARG A 42 11.44 -8.55 -0.50
N GLU A 43 10.48 -8.80 -1.37
CA GLU A 43 10.59 -9.79 -2.46
C GLU A 43 11.32 -9.21 -3.68
N TRP A 44 11.44 -7.88 -3.75
CA TRP A 44 11.94 -7.18 -4.92
C TRP A 44 13.19 -6.37 -4.58
N LYS A 45 14.36 -6.89 -4.95
CA LYS A 45 15.64 -6.20 -4.74
C LYS A 45 15.93 -5.21 -5.86
N LEU A 46 15.06 -4.21 -5.99
CA LEU A 46 15.28 -3.09 -6.90
C LEU A 46 16.57 -2.37 -6.49
N GLY A 47 17.53 -2.21 -7.42
CA GLY A 47 18.74 -1.43 -7.22
C GLY A 47 18.45 0.08 -7.08
N PHE A 48 19.49 0.89 -7.12
CA PHE A 48 19.31 2.32 -7.31
C PHE A 48 18.68 2.58 -8.67
N LEU A 49 17.79 3.58 -8.72
CA LEU A 49 17.14 3.96 -9.97
C LEU A 49 18.17 4.43 -11.00
N ASP A 50 18.25 3.70 -12.11
CA ASP A 50 18.98 4.09 -13.31
C ASP A 50 18.03 4.24 -14.51
N ASN A 51 17.00 3.39 -14.57
CA ASN A 51 16.00 3.40 -15.65
C ASN A 51 14.59 3.19 -15.11
N VAL A 52 13.61 3.86 -15.73
CA VAL A 52 12.19 3.65 -15.46
C VAL A 52 11.68 2.49 -16.32
N PHE A 53 10.99 1.54 -15.72
CA PHE A 53 10.34 0.43 -16.41
C PHE A 53 9.05 0.93 -17.10
N ASN A 54 9.15 1.24 -18.40
CA ASN A 54 8.06 1.87 -19.15
C ASN A 54 6.97 0.89 -19.63
N SER A 55 7.26 -0.41 -19.61
CA SER A 55 6.34 -1.49 -19.94
C SER A 55 6.85 -2.80 -19.37
N VAL A 56 5.99 -3.83 -19.28
CA VAL A 56 6.40 -5.19 -18.90
C VAL A 56 7.51 -5.71 -19.81
N ASN A 57 7.43 -5.46 -21.11
CA ASN A 57 8.43 -5.94 -22.08
C ASN A 57 9.81 -5.27 -21.89
N ASN A 58 9.84 -4.02 -21.43
CA ASN A 58 11.09 -3.28 -21.20
C ASN A 58 11.61 -3.42 -19.75
N THR A 59 10.97 -4.26 -18.96
CA THR A 59 11.40 -4.58 -17.60
C THR A 59 12.34 -5.77 -17.61
N PRO A 60 13.44 -5.77 -16.82
CA PRO A 60 14.28 -6.96 -16.66
C PRO A 60 13.46 -8.18 -16.23
N ASP A 61 13.81 -9.38 -16.73
CA ASP A 61 13.01 -10.59 -16.55
C ASP A 61 12.68 -10.89 -15.08
N GLU A 62 13.62 -10.66 -14.18
CA GLU A 62 13.44 -10.85 -12.74
C GLU A 62 12.36 -9.95 -12.11
N PHE A 63 12.08 -8.78 -12.72
CA PHE A 63 11.08 -7.82 -12.25
C PHE A 63 9.78 -7.81 -13.08
N LYS A 64 9.67 -8.63 -14.15
CA LYS A 64 8.44 -8.70 -14.96
C LYS A 64 7.19 -9.02 -14.14
N PRO A 65 7.20 -9.97 -13.18
CA PRO A 65 6.00 -10.22 -12.37
C PRO A 65 5.60 -9.02 -11.50
N LEU A 66 6.56 -8.21 -11.05
CA LEU A 66 6.28 -6.95 -10.37
C LEU A 66 5.67 -5.91 -11.33
N ALA A 67 6.26 -5.79 -12.52
CA ALA A 67 5.78 -4.87 -13.55
C ALA A 67 4.35 -5.20 -13.98
N GLU A 68 4.01 -6.47 -14.15
CA GLU A 68 2.63 -6.91 -14.43
C GLU A 68 1.64 -6.40 -13.39
N LYS A 69 1.96 -6.52 -12.09
CA LYS A 69 1.14 -5.98 -10.99
C LYS A 69 1.03 -4.47 -11.04
N MET A 70 2.15 -3.76 -11.20
CA MET A 70 2.19 -2.30 -11.20
C MET A 70 1.41 -1.68 -12.37
N PHE A 71 1.50 -2.29 -13.56
CA PHE A 71 0.79 -1.83 -14.76
C PHE A 71 -0.69 -2.21 -14.74
N ALA A 72 -1.04 -3.39 -14.22
CA ALA A 72 -2.42 -3.85 -14.16
C ALA A 72 -3.23 -3.25 -13.01
N ALA A 73 -2.58 -2.64 -12.03
CA ALA A 73 -3.27 -2.04 -10.89
C ALA A 73 -4.16 -0.87 -11.30
N ASP A 74 -5.41 -0.87 -10.87
CA ASP A 74 -6.35 0.25 -10.99
C ASP A 74 -6.25 1.18 -9.77
N ALA A 75 -5.89 0.62 -8.61
CA ALA A 75 -5.78 1.35 -7.33
C ALA A 75 -4.70 0.73 -6.44
N PHE A 76 -4.17 1.53 -5.51
CA PHE A 76 -3.15 1.09 -4.56
C PHE A 76 -3.56 1.33 -3.11
N ILE A 77 -3.14 0.44 -2.20
CA ILE A 77 -3.10 0.71 -0.77
C ILE A 77 -1.65 0.63 -0.31
N ILE A 78 -1.07 1.75 0.15
CA ILE A 78 0.29 1.76 0.70
C ILE A 78 0.23 1.52 2.20
N VAL A 79 0.88 0.47 2.68
CA VAL A 79 1.04 0.12 4.09
C VAL A 79 2.52 0.22 4.45
N THR A 80 2.93 1.26 5.16
CA THR A 80 4.34 1.54 5.44
C THR A 80 4.62 1.86 6.91
N PRO A 81 5.78 1.49 7.46
CA PRO A 81 6.24 2.09 8.72
C PRO A 81 6.76 3.50 8.47
N GLU A 82 6.97 4.23 9.55
CA GLU A 82 7.67 5.52 9.55
C GLU A 82 9.16 5.32 9.80
N TYR A 83 10.00 5.82 8.90
CA TYR A 83 11.44 5.94 9.08
C TYR A 83 11.83 7.41 9.01
N ASN A 84 12.32 7.96 10.13
CA ASN A 84 12.78 9.35 10.19
C ASN A 84 11.77 10.39 9.67
N GLY A 85 10.47 10.20 9.98
CA GLY A 85 9.41 11.15 9.63
C GLY A 85 8.78 10.93 8.25
N THR A 86 9.22 9.92 7.48
CA THR A 86 8.69 9.62 6.14
C THR A 86 8.43 8.13 5.97
N TYR A 87 7.89 7.74 4.81
CA TYR A 87 7.78 6.35 4.37
C TYR A 87 9.17 5.78 4.03
N THR A 88 9.26 4.47 3.83
CA THR A 88 10.55 3.80 3.59
C THR A 88 11.12 4.14 2.21
N SER A 89 12.44 4.04 2.11
CA SER A 89 13.17 4.17 0.83
C SER A 89 12.68 3.16 -0.20
N GLU A 90 12.28 1.97 0.22
CA GLU A 90 11.79 0.91 -0.66
C GLU A 90 10.44 1.26 -1.29
N VAL A 91 9.54 1.92 -0.56
CA VAL A 91 8.29 2.46 -1.13
C VAL A 91 8.62 3.53 -2.19
N LYS A 92 9.55 4.45 -1.86
CA LYS A 92 9.97 5.47 -2.82
C LYS A 92 10.58 4.85 -4.06
N ASN A 93 11.54 3.94 -3.86
CA ASN A 93 12.25 3.24 -4.93
C ASN A 93 11.31 2.45 -5.83
N LEU A 94 10.31 1.75 -5.24
CA LEU A 94 9.28 1.05 -6.00
C LEU A 94 8.57 1.98 -6.97
N PHE A 95 8.01 3.09 -6.48
CA PHE A 95 7.26 4.00 -7.35
C PHE A 95 8.14 4.80 -8.32
N ASP A 96 9.42 5.00 -8.02
CA ASP A 96 10.35 5.67 -8.93
C ASP A 96 10.75 4.78 -10.13
N HIS A 97 10.76 3.46 -9.97
CA HIS A 97 11.05 2.53 -11.07
C HIS A 97 9.89 2.40 -12.08
N PHE A 98 8.74 2.97 -11.80
CA PHE A 98 7.58 2.89 -12.68
C PHE A 98 7.09 4.27 -13.12
N PRO A 99 6.36 4.38 -14.25
CA PRO A 99 5.74 5.62 -14.68
C PRO A 99 4.77 6.18 -13.63
N LYS A 100 4.38 7.44 -13.81
CA LYS A 100 3.35 8.06 -12.99
C LYS A 100 2.09 7.21 -12.96
N GLN A 101 1.52 7.05 -11.77
CA GLN A 101 0.29 6.29 -11.54
C GLN A 101 -0.93 7.23 -11.66
N ALA A 102 -1.00 7.92 -12.81
CA ALA A 102 -1.97 8.99 -13.03
C ALA A 102 -3.41 8.52 -12.85
N ARG A 103 -4.20 9.33 -12.13
CA ARG A 103 -5.63 9.12 -11.81
C ARG A 103 -5.93 7.91 -10.94
N LYS A 104 -4.93 7.08 -10.56
CA LYS A 104 -5.19 5.93 -9.70
C LYS A 104 -5.47 6.38 -8.27
N PRO A 105 -6.49 5.80 -7.60
CA PRO A 105 -6.76 6.00 -6.18
C PRO A 105 -5.71 5.36 -5.28
N PHE A 106 -5.41 6.03 -4.16
CA PHE A 106 -4.46 5.57 -3.15
C PHE A 106 -5.09 5.58 -1.77
N GLY A 107 -5.19 4.41 -1.13
CA GLY A 107 -5.38 4.26 0.31
C GLY A 107 -4.04 4.36 1.04
N LEU A 108 -3.97 5.12 2.13
CA LEU A 108 -2.72 5.35 2.85
C LEU A 108 -2.82 4.82 4.28
N CYS A 109 -1.92 3.88 4.59
CA CYS A 109 -1.84 3.25 5.91
C CYS A 109 -0.43 3.36 6.46
N THR A 110 -0.31 3.79 7.72
CA THR A 110 0.94 3.75 8.48
C THR A 110 0.81 2.87 9.70
N ALA A 111 1.87 2.18 10.09
CA ALA A 111 1.83 1.26 11.22
C ALA A 111 3.16 1.19 11.96
N SER A 112 3.10 1.18 13.30
CA SER A 112 4.27 0.97 14.15
C SER A 112 3.90 0.35 15.50
N VAL A 113 4.89 -0.17 16.21
CA VAL A 113 4.73 -0.61 17.61
C VAL A 113 4.62 0.57 18.57
N GLY A 114 4.99 1.77 18.14
CA GLY A 114 4.91 2.99 18.95
C GLY A 114 3.51 3.62 18.95
N ALA A 115 3.28 4.50 19.94
CA ALA A 115 1.99 5.16 20.17
C ALA A 115 1.52 6.05 19.00
N LEU A 116 2.43 6.58 18.18
CA LEU A 116 2.08 7.44 17.05
C LEU A 116 1.68 6.66 15.79
N GLY A 117 1.88 5.33 15.75
CA GLY A 117 1.48 4.51 14.59
C GLY A 117 2.11 4.92 13.25
N GLY A 118 3.18 5.72 13.26
CA GLY A 118 3.78 6.27 12.05
C GLY A 118 3.07 7.53 11.51
N ALA A 119 2.33 8.25 12.34
CA ALA A 119 1.49 9.39 11.95
C ALA A 119 2.24 10.49 11.16
N ARG A 120 3.53 10.76 11.47
CA ARG A 120 4.30 11.78 10.74
C ARG A 120 4.50 11.44 9.26
N CYS A 121 4.62 10.15 8.96
CA CYS A 121 4.78 9.66 7.60
C CYS A 121 3.58 9.99 6.69
N THR A 122 2.39 10.20 7.25
CA THR A 122 1.18 10.52 6.47
C THR A 122 1.36 11.79 5.63
N GLN A 123 2.08 12.80 6.14
CA GLN A 123 2.34 14.03 5.40
C GLN A 123 3.17 13.77 4.13
N SER A 124 4.20 12.96 4.25
CA SER A 124 5.04 12.59 3.10
C SER A 124 4.28 11.73 2.09
N LEU A 125 3.40 10.84 2.55
CA LEU A 125 2.54 10.04 1.66
C LEU A 125 1.54 10.93 0.91
N LEU A 126 0.94 11.92 1.59
CA LEU A 126 0.03 12.88 0.96
C LEU A 126 0.74 13.78 -0.07
N LEU A 127 2.06 13.98 0.04
CA LEU A 127 2.86 14.65 -0.99
C LEU A 127 3.25 13.70 -2.13
N LEU A 128 3.49 12.41 -1.84
CA LEU A 128 3.84 11.41 -2.85
C LEU A 128 2.72 11.19 -3.86
N VAL A 129 1.48 11.01 -3.37
CA VAL A 129 0.35 10.64 -4.24
C VAL A 129 0.11 11.66 -5.36
N PRO A 130 -0.04 12.97 -5.12
CA PRO A 130 -0.18 13.93 -6.22
C PRO A 130 1.09 14.07 -7.07
N ALA A 131 2.29 13.82 -6.51
CA ALA A 131 3.51 13.75 -7.31
C ALA A 131 3.52 12.56 -8.28
N LEU A 132 2.77 11.50 -7.98
CA LEU A 132 2.48 10.38 -8.88
C LEU A 132 1.27 10.64 -9.80
N PHE A 133 0.65 11.81 -9.72
CA PHE A 133 -0.62 12.17 -10.40
C PHE A 133 -1.81 11.31 -9.97
N GLY A 134 -1.71 10.67 -8.81
CA GLY A 134 -2.76 9.87 -8.18
C GLY A 134 -3.71 10.72 -7.33
N VAL A 135 -4.72 10.05 -6.77
CA VAL A 135 -5.75 10.66 -5.90
C VAL A 135 -5.75 9.94 -4.55
N ALA A 136 -5.45 10.66 -3.47
CA ALA A 136 -5.48 10.07 -2.13
C ALA A 136 -6.91 9.91 -1.61
N SER A 137 -7.21 8.75 -1.02
CA SER A 137 -8.45 8.55 -0.25
C SER A 137 -8.50 9.50 0.95
N PRO A 138 -9.66 10.06 1.27
CA PRO A 138 -9.79 11.01 2.38
C PRO A 138 -9.53 10.38 3.75
N SER A 139 -9.74 9.07 3.89
CA SER A 139 -9.50 8.35 5.14
C SER A 139 -8.07 7.77 5.18
N LEU A 140 -7.33 8.14 6.23
CA LEU A 140 -6.00 7.60 6.52
C LEU A 140 -6.12 6.54 7.62
N LEU A 141 -5.42 5.41 7.48
CA LEU A 141 -5.35 4.39 8.50
C LEU A 141 -4.02 4.48 9.26
N ILE A 142 -4.08 4.93 10.52
CA ILE A 142 -2.91 4.98 11.40
C ILE A 142 -3.04 3.87 12.44
N VAL A 143 -2.05 2.96 12.48
CA VAL A 143 -2.05 1.76 13.33
C VAL A 143 -0.97 1.87 14.42
N PRO A 144 -1.28 2.48 15.58
CA PRO A 144 -0.39 2.44 16.73
C PRO A 144 -0.45 1.07 17.40
N PHE A 145 0.62 0.71 18.12
CA PHE A 145 0.71 -0.53 18.89
C PHE A 145 0.32 -1.77 18.08
N ILE A 146 0.86 -1.87 16.86
CA ILE A 146 0.46 -2.89 15.87
C ILE A 146 0.58 -4.32 16.42
N ASP A 147 1.59 -4.59 17.25
CA ASP A 147 1.83 -5.87 17.90
C ASP A 147 0.72 -6.27 18.91
N LYS A 148 -0.06 -5.28 19.39
CA LYS A 148 -1.24 -5.50 20.23
C LYS A 148 -2.55 -5.57 19.44
N LYS A 149 -2.52 -5.22 18.16
CA LYS A 149 -3.71 -5.21 17.29
C LYS A 149 -3.75 -6.39 16.34
N PHE A 150 -2.58 -6.88 15.94
CA PHE A 150 -2.46 -7.99 14.99
C PHE A 150 -1.49 -9.05 15.51
N ASN A 151 -1.93 -10.30 15.54
CA ASN A 151 -1.08 -11.43 15.93
C ASN A 151 -0.09 -11.83 14.82
N GLU A 152 0.71 -12.87 15.07
CA GLU A 152 1.69 -13.38 14.11
C GLU A 152 1.05 -14.10 12.91
N GLN A 153 -0.20 -14.50 13.02
CA GLN A 153 -1.02 -15.09 11.96
C GLN A 153 -1.67 -14.02 11.08
N ASN A 154 -1.40 -12.73 11.36
CA ASN A 154 -1.93 -11.54 10.70
C ASN A 154 -3.43 -11.30 10.94
N GLU A 155 -3.98 -11.87 12.01
CA GLU A 155 -5.36 -11.68 12.41
C GLU A 155 -5.50 -10.45 13.30
N LEU A 156 -6.60 -9.71 13.14
CA LEU A 156 -6.96 -8.61 14.02
C LEU A 156 -7.44 -9.17 15.37
N ILE A 157 -6.72 -8.86 16.46
CA ILE A 157 -7.01 -9.32 17.82
C ILE A 157 -7.55 -8.21 18.72
N ASP A 158 -7.60 -6.96 18.25
CA ASP A 158 -8.22 -5.82 18.93
C ASP A 158 -9.53 -5.43 18.23
N PRO A 159 -10.70 -5.89 18.71
CA PRO A 159 -11.99 -5.58 18.08
C PRO A 159 -12.31 -4.08 18.03
N SER A 160 -11.72 -3.29 18.92
CA SER A 160 -11.94 -1.82 18.95
C SER A 160 -11.41 -1.14 17.68
N PHE A 161 -10.49 -1.78 16.98
CA PHE A 161 -9.86 -1.26 15.76
C PHE A 161 -10.67 -1.58 14.49
N GLU A 162 -11.61 -2.50 14.56
CA GLU A 162 -12.40 -2.95 13.40
C GLU A 162 -13.17 -1.80 12.73
N LYS A 163 -13.73 -0.90 13.53
CA LYS A 163 -14.45 0.27 13.02
C LYS A 163 -13.56 1.18 12.16
N GLN A 164 -12.32 1.42 12.60
CA GLN A 164 -11.38 2.25 11.83
C GLN A 164 -10.99 1.58 10.51
N MET A 165 -10.77 0.26 10.54
CA MET A 165 -10.50 -0.54 9.33
C MET A 165 -11.66 -0.45 8.35
N HIS A 166 -12.89 -0.62 8.84
CA HIS A 166 -14.10 -0.56 8.01
C HIS A 166 -14.24 0.82 7.34
N VAL A 167 -14.11 1.91 8.10
CA VAL A 167 -14.17 3.27 7.54
C VAL A 167 -13.10 3.47 6.47
N PHE A 168 -11.86 3.07 6.74
CA PHE A 168 -10.76 3.20 5.79
C PHE A 168 -11.05 2.47 4.47
N VAL A 169 -11.50 1.22 4.55
CA VAL A 169 -11.81 0.41 3.37
C VAL A 169 -13.00 0.99 2.61
N THR A 170 -14.06 1.39 3.32
CA THR A 170 -15.26 1.97 2.70
C THR A 170 -14.93 3.24 1.91
N GLU A 171 -14.20 4.17 2.49
CA GLU A 171 -13.82 5.43 1.83
C GLU A 171 -12.85 5.20 0.66
N PHE A 172 -11.92 4.27 0.81
CA PHE A 172 -11.02 3.90 -0.27
C PHE A 172 -11.77 3.27 -1.46
N LEU A 173 -12.67 2.34 -1.20
CA LEU A 173 -13.46 1.68 -2.26
C LEU A 173 -14.42 2.65 -2.93
N TRP A 174 -15.10 3.50 -2.13
CA TRP A 174 -15.97 4.54 -2.68
C TRP A 174 -15.23 5.44 -3.67
N LEU A 175 -14.07 5.95 -3.30
CA LEU A 175 -13.24 6.78 -4.19
C LEU A 175 -12.80 5.97 -5.42
N SER A 176 -12.32 4.76 -5.21
CA SER A 176 -11.77 3.91 -6.28
C SER A 176 -12.81 3.59 -7.34
N GLU A 177 -14.02 3.22 -6.91
CA GLU A 177 -15.14 2.93 -7.81
C GLU A 177 -15.60 4.17 -8.59
N LYS A 178 -15.56 5.36 -7.98
CA LYS A 178 -15.91 6.62 -8.66
C LYS A 178 -14.87 7.04 -9.70
N VAL A 179 -13.59 6.83 -9.40
CA VAL A 179 -12.51 7.23 -10.31
C VAL A 179 -12.38 6.25 -11.47
N VAL A 180 -12.38 4.93 -11.19
CA VAL A 180 -12.12 3.90 -12.22
C VAL A 180 -13.32 3.70 -13.14
N ASN A 181 -14.56 3.85 -12.65
CA ASN A 181 -15.76 3.66 -13.50
C ASN A 181 -16.15 4.89 -14.33
N ASN A 182 -15.45 6.01 -14.18
CA ASN A 182 -15.72 7.24 -14.95
C ASN A 182 -14.65 7.53 -16.03
N ASP A 183 -13.69 6.62 -16.23
CA ASP A 183 -12.79 6.59 -17.38
C ASP A 183 -13.32 5.58 -18.44
#